data_fa89cbcbbe25887a54f755c7b7e28927
#
_entry.id   fa89cbcbbe25887a54f755c7b7e28927
#
_cell.length_a   1.000
_cell.length_b   1.000
_cell.length_c   1.000
_cell.angle_alpha   90.00
_cell.angle_beta   90.00
_cell.angle_gamma   90.00
#
_symmetry.space_group_name_H-M   'P 1'
#
loop_
_entity.id
_entity.type
_entity.pdbx_description
1 polymer ?
#
loop_
_entity_poly.entity_id
_entity_poly.type
_entity_poly.pdbx_seq_one_letter_code
_entity_poly.pdbx_strand_id
1 'polypeptide(L)'
;MAKTLYDKLWSDHLVDQQEDGTSLIFVGRHLVHEVTSPQAFEGLRNSKRKVRNPNLTLAVADHNVPTTDRSKGISDKESKIQVDTLVANCKEFGIQLFGMDDKRQGIVHIIGPEQGFTQPGTVIVCGDSHTATHGAFGALAFGIGTSEVEHVLATQTLVQKKGKNFRINVNGQLPLGVTSKDVILQIIGKIGTAGGTGYVLEYAGDVITSLTVEQRMTICNMTIEAGARAGLIAPDEKIFDYLKGKPMSPKGDSWNRALDEWKKLKSDDDAVFDKEITINGNQILPMITWGTSPEDVITIDQKVPNPRNETDEDKKNSIERSLKYMGLKPDMAATDIKIDKVFIGSCTNGRIEDLREAAKILKDKKISTHVEAMVVPGSGLVKEQAEQEGLDKIFIQSGFDWREPGCSMCLAMNADKLKPEERCASTSNRNFEGRQGRGGRTHLVSPGMAAAAAISGNLEDVRKFQD
;
A
#
# COMPACT_ATOMS: atom_id res chain seq x y z
N MET A 1 17.70 -28.76 5.40
CA MET A 1 16.55 -28.33 6.20
C MET A 1 15.58 -27.63 5.26
N ALA A 2 14.30 -27.89 5.43
CA ALA A 2 13.26 -27.17 4.70
C ALA A 2 13.31 -25.66 5.03
N LYS A 3 13.05 -24.83 4.02
CA LYS A 3 13.17 -23.37 4.13
C LYS A 3 11.83 -22.70 3.78
N THR A 4 11.48 -21.67 4.54
CA THR A 4 10.39 -20.76 4.13
C THR A 4 10.83 -19.92 2.94
N LEU A 5 9.88 -19.27 2.26
CA LEU A 5 10.19 -18.28 1.21
C LEU A 5 11.11 -17.19 1.74
N TYR A 6 10.84 -16.69 2.95
CA TYR A 6 11.69 -15.68 3.58
C TYR A 6 13.11 -16.19 3.85
N ASP A 7 13.26 -17.44 4.32
CA ASP A 7 14.58 -18.02 4.55
C ASP A 7 15.40 -18.14 3.27
N LYS A 8 14.76 -18.51 2.16
CA LYS A 8 15.39 -18.58 0.84
C LYS A 8 15.87 -17.19 0.40
N LEU A 9 14.96 -16.19 0.41
CA LEU A 9 15.27 -14.81 0.05
C LEU A 9 16.40 -14.23 0.90
N TRP A 10 16.33 -14.45 2.22
CA TRP A 10 17.38 -13.98 3.14
C TRP A 10 18.73 -14.62 2.84
N SER A 11 18.76 -15.95 2.69
CA SER A 11 20.01 -16.69 2.44
C SER A 11 20.67 -16.28 1.12
N ASP A 12 19.88 -16.04 0.08
CA ASP A 12 20.37 -15.67 -1.25
C ASP A 12 20.95 -14.26 -1.31
N HIS A 13 20.60 -13.40 -0.33
CA HIS A 13 21.08 -12.02 -0.25
C HIS A 13 22.07 -11.77 0.90
N LEU A 14 22.35 -12.79 1.70
CA LEU A 14 23.28 -12.68 2.82
C LEU A 14 24.72 -12.51 2.31
N VAL A 15 25.34 -11.37 2.62
CA VAL A 15 26.73 -11.05 2.26
C VAL A 15 27.67 -11.47 3.41
N ASP A 16 27.29 -11.13 4.64
CA ASP A 16 28.06 -11.42 5.85
C ASP A 16 27.14 -11.48 7.07
N GLN A 17 27.54 -12.22 8.07
CA GLN A 17 26.82 -12.33 9.34
C GLN A 17 27.77 -12.32 10.52
N GLN A 18 27.50 -11.43 11.47
CA GLN A 18 28.24 -11.32 12.71
C GLN A 18 27.74 -12.33 13.77
N GLU A 19 28.55 -12.56 14.80
CA GLU A 19 28.22 -13.50 15.88
C GLU A 19 26.97 -13.14 16.67
N ASP A 20 26.61 -11.82 16.75
CA ASP A 20 25.40 -11.33 17.41
C ASP A 20 24.12 -11.46 16.55
N GLY A 21 24.23 -12.08 15.37
CA GLY A 21 23.15 -12.27 14.40
C GLY A 21 22.89 -11.06 13.49
N THR A 22 23.66 -9.97 13.67
CA THR A 22 23.62 -8.84 12.73
C THR A 22 24.15 -9.28 11.37
N SER A 23 23.42 -8.97 10.31
CA SER A 23 23.70 -9.46 8.98
C SER A 23 23.80 -8.29 7.99
N LEU A 24 24.76 -8.38 7.08
CA LEU A 24 24.85 -7.51 5.91
C LEU A 24 24.16 -8.21 4.75
N ILE A 25 23.09 -7.60 4.23
CA ILE A 25 22.33 -8.14 3.10
C ILE A 25 22.52 -7.29 1.84
N PHE A 26 22.54 -7.94 0.68
CA PHE A 26 22.58 -7.26 -0.61
C PHE A 26 21.20 -6.73 -0.99
N VAL A 27 21.13 -5.47 -1.45
CA VAL A 27 19.91 -4.81 -1.93
C VAL A 27 19.91 -4.78 -3.46
N GLY A 28 18.99 -5.53 -4.05
CA GLY A 28 18.88 -5.68 -5.50
C GLY A 28 18.19 -4.52 -6.21
N ARG A 29 17.29 -3.80 -5.53
CA ARG A 29 16.53 -2.67 -6.09
C ARG A 29 16.32 -1.59 -5.04
N HIS A 30 16.45 -0.33 -5.46
CA HIS A 30 16.20 0.83 -4.61
C HIS A 30 15.22 1.79 -5.26
N LEU A 31 14.10 2.03 -4.60
CA LEU A 31 13.12 3.04 -4.99
C LEU A 31 13.35 4.31 -4.17
N VAL A 32 13.30 5.46 -4.82
CA VAL A 32 13.63 6.76 -4.20
C VAL A 32 12.55 7.77 -4.52
N HIS A 33 12.16 8.57 -3.52
CA HIS A 33 11.21 9.67 -3.70
C HIS A 33 11.71 10.95 -3.00
N GLU A 34 11.00 12.07 -3.18
CA GLU A 34 11.46 13.39 -2.79
C GLU A 34 11.52 13.63 -1.26
N VAL A 35 10.76 12.87 -0.47
CA VAL A 35 10.63 13.17 0.98
C VAL A 35 11.84 12.70 1.78
N THR A 36 12.35 11.50 1.53
CA THR A 36 13.39 10.85 2.36
C THR A 36 14.77 10.84 1.72
N SER A 37 14.93 11.39 0.53
CA SER A 37 16.19 11.32 -0.22
C SER A 37 17.10 12.54 -0.13
N PRO A 38 16.65 13.79 0.15
CA PRO A 38 17.51 14.96 0.08
C PRO A 38 18.78 14.86 0.95
N GLN A 39 18.62 14.49 2.21
CA GLN A 39 19.74 14.35 3.16
C GLN A 39 20.66 13.16 2.79
N ALA A 40 20.11 12.08 2.23
CA ALA A 40 20.90 10.94 1.78
C ALA A 40 21.85 11.34 0.64
N PHE A 41 21.38 12.11 -0.34
CA PHE A 41 22.25 12.61 -1.42
C PHE A 41 23.26 13.66 -0.92
N GLU A 42 22.88 14.50 0.04
CA GLU A 42 23.82 15.41 0.68
C GLU A 42 24.94 14.66 1.41
N GLY A 43 24.62 13.59 2.13
CA GLY A 43 25.60 12.71 2.76
C GLY A 43 26.58 12.11 1.76
N LEU A 44 26.09 11.64 0.59
CA LEU A 44 26.96 11.16 -0.49
C LEU A 44 27.94 12.24 -0.99
N ARG A 45 27.48 13.49 -1.19
CA ARG A 45 28.34 14.59 -1.60
C ARG A 45 29.43 14.90 -0.57
N ASN A 46 29.01 15.02 0.71
CA ASN A 46 29.91 15.33 1.81
C ASN A 46 30.98 14.25 1.99
N SER A 47 30.62 12.99 1.81
CA SER A 47 31.53 11.84 1.87
C SER A 47 32.27 11.57 0.54
N LYS A 48 32.02 12.38 -0.51
CA LYS A 48 32.58 12.22 -1.87
C LYS A 48 32.32 10.84 -2.47
N ARG A 49 31.17 10.23 -2.16
CA ARG A 49 30.76 8.94 -2.67
C ARG A 49 29.82 9.09 -3.86
N LYS A 50 29.89 8.13 -4.77
CA LYS A 50 28.96 8.01 -5.91
C LYS A 50 27.86 7.00 -5.56
N VAL A 51 26.75 7.08 -6.27
CA VAL A 51 25.77 5.99 -6.27
C VAL A 51 26.41 4.77 -6.92
N ARG A 52 26.41 3.64 -6.21
CA ARG A 52 27.11 2.41 -6.64
C ARG A 52 26.56 1.86 -7.94
N ASN A 53 25.23 1.82 -8.07
CA ASN A 53 24.58 1.33 -9.29
C ASN A 53 23.30 2.11 -9.59
N PRO A 54 23.40 3.22 -10.35
CA PRO A 54 22.22 4.03 -10.68
C PRO A 54 21.14 3.25 -11.45
N ASN A 55 21.49 2.23 -12.23
CA ASN A 55 20.54 1.43 -13.02
C ASN A 55 19.64 0.52 -12.15
N LEU A 56 20.03 0.27 -10.91
CA LEU A 56 19.22 -0.49 -9.91
C LEU A 56 18.51 0.43 -8.93
N THR A 57 18.49 1.74 -9.23
CA THR A 57 17.77 2.77 -8.48
C THR A 57 16.77 3.45 -9.42
N LEU A 58 15.53 3.58 -8.98
CA LEU A 58 14.47 4.24 -9.74
C LEU A 58 13.82 5.31 -8.85
N ALA A 59 13.73 6.54 -9.37
CA ALA A 59 13.19 7.66 -8.63
C ALA A 59 11.87 8.18 -9.21
N VAL A 60 11.02 8.71 -8.34
CA VAL A 60 9.77 9.37 -8.70
C VAL A 60 9.40 10.42 -7.65
N ALA A 61 8.74 11.50 -8.04
CA ALA A 61 8.09 12.43 -7.13
C ALA A 61 6.61 12.06 -7.04
N ASP A 62 6.09 11.81 -5.83
CA ASP A 62 4.73 11.29 -5.65
C ASP A 62 3.97 11.86 -4.44
N HIS A 63 4.66 12.34 -3.41
CA HIS A 63 4.04 12.86 -2.18
C HIS A 63 3.69 14.35 -2.28
N ASN A 64 4.61 15.15 -2.80
CA ASN A 64 4.53 16.62 -2.84
C ASN A 64 4.05 17.16 -4.21
N VAL A 65 3.52 16.31 -5.05
CA VAL A 65 3.01 16.68 -6.37
C VAL A 65 1.53 17.08 -6.30
N PRO A 66 1.08 18.10 -7.04
CA PRO A 66 -0.33 18.45 -7.13
C PRO A 66 -1.11 17.39 -7.90
N THR A 67 -2.33 17.12 -7.45
CA THR A 67 -3.30 16.24 -8.13
C THR A 67 -4.34 17.03 -8.93
N THR A 68 -4.22 18.36 -8.93
CA THR A 68 -5.01 19.29 -9.75
C THR A 68 -4.23 19.69 -11.00
N ASP A 69 -4.59 20.80 -11.62
CA ASP A 69 -3.96 21.35 -12.84
C ASP A 69 -2.44 21.58 -12.63
N ARG A 70 -1.63 20.69 -13.18
CA ARG A 70 -0.16 20.72 -13.08
C ARG A 70 0.52 21.81 -13.89
N SER A 71 -0.20 22.44 -14.85
CA SER A 71 0.33 23.55 -15.61
C SER A 71 0.68 24.77 -14.73
N LYS A 72 0.08 24.85 -13.54
CA LYS A 72 0.37 25.88 -12.52
C LYS A 72 1.58 25.59 -11.66
N GLY A 73 2.21 24.41 -11.84
CA GLY A 73 3.33 23.96 -11.03
C GLY A 73 2.95 23.66 -9.58
N ILE A 74 3.94 23.56 -8.71
CA ILE A 74 3.79 23.30 -7.27
C ILE A 74 3.74 24.65 -6.53
N SER A 75 2.59 24.95 -5.92
CA SER A 75 2.35 26.23 -5.23
C SER A 75 3.01 26.30 -3.84
N ASP A 76 3.07 25.17 -3.13
CA ASP A 76 3.74 25.08 -1.84
C ASP A 76 5.26 25.11 -2.01
N LYS A 77 5.94 26.05 -1.32
CA LYS A 77 7.38 26.28 -1.48
C LYS A 77 8.23 25.11 -1.00
N GLU A 78 7.86 24.47 0.10
CA GLU A 78 8.62 23.35 0.67
C GLU A 78 8.49 22.12 -0.24
N SER A 79 7.27 21.80 -0.67
CA SER A 79 7.00 20.75 -1.63
C SER A 79 7.77 20.95 -2.93
N LYS A 80 7.81 22.20 -3.44
CA LYS A 80 8.56 22.52 -4.65
C LYS A 80 10.06 22.30 -4.46
N ILE A 81 10.64 22.76 -3.35
CA ILE A 81 12.06 22.57 -3.05
C ILE A 81 12.41 21.08 -3.00
N GLN A 82 11.58 20.25 -2.37
CA GLN A 82 11.83 18.80 -2.27
C GLN A 82 11.81 18.14 -3.64
N VAL A 83 10.83 18.46 -4.49
CA VAL A 83 10.74 17.91 -5.86
C VAL A 83 11.90 18.39 -6.72
N ASP A 84 12.20 19.69 -6.72
CA ASP A 84 13.32 20.26 -7.49
C ASP A 84 14.68 19.65 -7.04
N THR A 85 14.84 19.41 -5.72
CA THR A 85 16.03 18.77 -5.16
C THR A 85 16.15 17.32 -5.65
N LEU A 86 15.05 16.56 -5.68
CA LEU A 86 15.08 15.19 -6.25
C LEU A 86 15.51 15.20 -7.71
N VAL A 87 14.96 16.12 -8.52
CA VAL A 87 15.33 16.28 -9.94
C VAL A 87 16.82 16.56 -10.09
N ALA A 88 17.35 17.52 -9.31
CA ALA A 88 18.79 17.87 -9.35
C ALA A 88 19.66 16.68 -8.93
N ASN A 89 19.31 15.98 -7.85
CA ASN A 89 20.03 14.81 -7.36
C ASN A 89 20.05 13.66 -8.38
N CYS A 90 18.91 13.34 -8.97
CA CYS A 90 18.82 12.27 -9.97
C CYS A 90 19.70 12.60 -11.20
N LYS A 91 19.70 13.86 -11.64
CA LYS A 91 20.56 14.32 -12.74
C LYS A 91 22.03 14.20 -12.39
N GLU A 92 22.44 14.63 -11.19
CA GLU A 92 23.84 14.60 -10.74
C GLU A 92 24.36 13.16 -10.60
N PHE A 93 23.56 12.26 -10.01
CA PHE A 93 23.98 10.89 -9.72
C PHE A 93 23.60 9.88 -10.82
N GLY A 94 23.01 10.33 -11.93
CA GLY A 94 22.68 9.49 -13.09
C GLY A 94 21.54 8.50 -12.83
N ILE A 95 20.62 8.82 -11.92
CA ILE A 95 19.47 7.98 -11.56
C ILE A 95 18.29 8.28 -12.48
N GLN A 96 17.61 7.24 -12.97
CA GLN A 96 16.39 7.41 -13.74
C GLN A 96 15.28 7.98 -12.86
N LEU A 97 14.68 9.07 -13.31
CA LEU A 97 13.58 9.76 -12.64
C LEU A 97 12.34 9.80 -13.57
N PHE A 98 11.19 9.47 -13.02
CA PHE A 98 9.90 9.81 -13.62
C PHE A 98 9.38 11.11 -12.98
N GLY A 99 9.69 12.24 -13.63
CA GLY A 99 9.27 13.57 -13.20
C GLY A 99 7.78 13.82 -13.45
N MET A 100 7.27 14.98 -13.00
CA MET A 100 5.84 15.31 -13.10
C MET A 100 5.28 15.31 -14.53
N ASP A 101 6.13 15.60 -15.53
CA ASP A 101 5.74 15.62 -16.93
C ASP A 101 5.91 14.26 -17.64
N ASP A 102 6.44 13.26 -16.93
CA ASP A 102 6.58 11.91 -17.47
C ASP A 102 5.26 11.14 -17.28
N LYS A 103 4.72 10.58 -18.36
CA LYS A 103 3.49 9.78 -18.28
C LYS A 103 3.59 8.55 -17.36
N ARG A 104 4.81 8.13 -17.02
CA ARG A 104 5.08 7.03 -16.08
C ARG A 104 5.14 7.49 -14.62
N GLN A 105 5.03 8.82 -14.38
CA GLN A 105 4.97 9.35 -13.03
C GLN A 105 3.77 8.77 -12.28
N GLY A 106 3.94 8.48 -11.01
CA GLY A 106 2.92 7.94 -10.14
C GLY A 106 3.49 7.58 -8.78
N ILE A 107 2.70 6.92 -7.97
CA ILE A 107 3.09 6.50 -6.63
C ILE A 107 4.24 5.49 -6.72
N VAL A 108 5.28 5.68 -5.92
CA VAL A 108 6.53 4.89 -5.95
C VAL A 108 6.29 3.38 -5.90
N HIS A 109 5.29 2.91 -5.13
CA HIS A 109 4.95 1.48 -5.02
C HIS A 109 4.02 0.97 -6.14
N ILE A 110 3.61 1.83 -7.07
CA ILE A 110 2.85 1.47 -8.27
C ILE A 110 3.78 1.43 -9.49
N ILE A 111 4.66 2.44 -9.64
CA ILE A 111 5.55 2.52 -10.81
C ILE A 111 6.54 1.37 -10.88
N GLY A 112 7.06 0.89 -9.75
CA GLY A 112 8.00 -0.24 -9.70
C GLY A 112 7.43 -1.50 -10.36
N PRO A 113 6.27 -2.01 -9.92
CA PRO A 113 5.54 -3.08 -10.58
C PRO A 113 5.20 -2.81 -12.05
N GLU A 114 4.64 -1.66 -12.36
CA GLU A 114 4.23 -1.30 -13.73
C GLU A 114 5.37 -1.34 -14.75
N GLN A 115 6.57 -0.96 -14.31
CA GLN A 115 7.76 -0.98 -15.18
C GLN A 115 8.48 -2.35 -15.20
N GLY A 116 8.09 -3.30 -14.34
CA GLY A 116 8.82 -4.56 -14.16
C GLY A 116 10.16 -4.36 -13.43
N PHE A 117 10.32 -3.24 -12.72
CA PHE A 117 11.45 -2.99 -11.83
C PHE A 117 11.36 -3.86 -10.57
N THR A 118 10.14 -4.09 -10.07
CA THR A 118 9.82 -5.08 -9.03
C THR A 118 9.87 -6.48 -9.63
N GLN A 119 10.73 -7.34 -9.10
CA GLN A 119 10.91 -8.71 -9.60
C GLN A 119 10.98 -9.72 -8.46
N PRO A 120 10.46 -10.94 -8.66
CA PRO A 120 10.60 -12.02 -7.69
C PRO A 120 12.06 -12.27 -7.32
N GLY A 121 12.30 -12.70 -6.09
CA GLY A 121 13.63 -13.09 -5.64
C GLY A 121 14.58 -11.94 -5.36
N THR A 122 14.12 -10.68 -5.36
CA THR A 122 14.97 -9.51 -5.07
C THR A 122 14.72 -8.96 -3.67
N VAL A 123 15.72 -8.28 -3.10
CA VAL A 123 15.53 -7.38 -1.96
C VAL A 123 15.27 -5.98 -2.50
N ILE A 124 14.15 -5.38 -2.11
CA ILE A 124 13.71 -4.04 -2.55
C ILE A 124 13.57 -3.13 -1.33
N VAL A 125 14.17 -1.95 -1.38
CA VAL A 125 14.04 -0.95 -0.33
C VAL A 125 13.60 0.40 -0.86
N CYS A 126 12.98 1.18 0.01
CA CYS A 126 12.57 2.56 -0.24
C CYS A 126 12.50 3.31 1.10
N GLY A 127 12.64 4.62 1.09
CA GLY A 127 12.42 5.47 2.25
C GLY A 127 10.94 5.62 2.66
N ASP A 128 10.09 4.65 2.34
CA ASP A 128 8.65 4.62 2.64
C ASP A 128 8.25 3.27 3.25
N SER A 129 7.39 3.31 4.28
CA SER A 129 6.98 2.12 5.02
C SER A 129 6.16 1.12 4.19
N HIS A 130 5.42 1.59 3.15
CA HIS A 130 4.60 0.73 2.29
C HIS A 130 5.40 0.01 1.18
N THR A 131 6.73 0.03 1.26
CA THR A 131 7.61 -0.78 0.41
C THR A 131 7.27 -2.28 0.48
N ALA A 132 6.67 -2.73 1.58
CA ALA A 132 6.13 -4.08 1.71
C ALA A 132 5.19 -4.50 0.56
N THR A 133 4.58 -3.55 -0.15
CA THR A 133 3.76 -3.79 -1.36
C THR A 133 4.41 -4.74 -2.36
N HIS A 134 5.73 -4.59 -2.56
CA HIS A 134 6.48 -5.38 -3.54
C HIS A 134 6.63 -6.86 -3.15
N GLY A 135 6.34 -7.21 -1.91
CA GLY A 135 6.28 -8.60 -1.45
C GLY A 135 5.19 -9.44 -2.13
N ALA A 136 4.20 -8.79 -2.74
CA ALA A 136 3.21 -9.44 -3.61
C ALA A 136 3.82 -10.18 -4.80
N PHE A 137 5.03 -9.80 -5.19
CA PHE A 137 5.80 -10.41 -6.27
C PHE A 137 6.81 -11.47 -5.79
N GLY A 138 6.80 -11.83 -4.52
CA GLY A 138 7.85 -12.70 -3.95
C GLY A 138 9.21 -12.02 -3.83
N ALA A 139 9.21 -10.70 -3.61
CA ALA A 139 10.38 -9.90 -3.27
C ALA A 139 10.43 -9.64 -1.76
N LEU A 140 11.59 -9.69 -1.13
CA LEU A 140 11.76 -9.24 0.24
C LEU A 140 11.84 -7.70 0.22
N ALA A 141 10.74 -7.05 0.59
CA ALA A 141 10.60 -5.61 0.43
C ALA A 141 10.20 -4.91 1.73
N PHE A 142 10.89 -3.85 2.10
CA PHE A 142 10.62 -3.12 3.33
C PHE A 142 11.14 -1.67 3.31
N GLY A 143 10.52 -0.83 4.13
CA GLY A 143 10.91 0.55 4.31
C GLY A 143 12.19 0.71 5.13
N ILE A 144 12.98 1.75 4.80
CA ILE A 144 14.23 2.10 5.46
C ILE A 144 14.29 3.59 5.82
N GLY A 145 15.10 3.93 6.79
CA GLY A 145 15.32 5.32 7.20
C GLY A 145 16.28 6.09 6.28
N THR A 146 16.29 7.41 6.39
CA THR A 146 17.10 8.29 5.51
C THR A 146 18.59 7.97 5.51
N SER A 147 19.19 7.64 6.67
CA SER A 147 20.59 7.23 6.77
C SER A 147 20.86 5.88 6.10
N GLU A 148 19.89 4.97 6.13
CA GLU A 148 19.95 3.70 5.42
C GLU A 148 19.80 3.92 3.89
N VAL A 149 19.00 4.89 3.45
CA VAL A 149 18.91 5.30 2.03
C VAL A 149 20.30 5.71 1.52
N GLU A 150 21.04 6.57 2.26
CA GLU A 150 22.41 6.95 1.91
C GLU A 150 23.33 5.73 1.81
N HIS A 151 23.27 4.85 2.82
CA HIS A 151 24.08 3.64 2.86
C HIS A 151 23.84 2.74 1.66
N VAL A 152 22.57 2.47 1.34
CA VAL A 152 22.20 1.63 0.19
C VAL A 152 22.61 2.26 -1.15
N LEU A 153 22.43 3.57 -1.32
CA LEU A 153 22.90 4.28 -2.52
C LEU A 153 24.41 4.10 -2.72
N ALA A 154 25.19 4.19 -1.61
CA ALA A 154 26.65 4.09 -1.66
C ALA A 154 27.15 2.65 -1.86
N THR A 155 26.47 1.65 -1.33
CA THR A 155 27.01 0.28 -1.15
C THR A 155 26.18 -0.84 -1.77
N GLN A 156 24.91 -0.64 -2.04
CA GLN A 156 23.90 -1.68 -2.34
C GLN A 156 23.81 -2.76 -1.24
N THR A 157 24.12 -2.41 -0.02
CA THR A 157 23.99 -3.33 1.13
C THR A 157 23.22 -2.65 2.25
N LEU A 158 22.75 -3.44 3.19
CA LEU A 158 22.03 -2.96 4.37
C LEU A 158 22.33 -3.88 5.57
N VAL A 159 22.54 -3.27 6.72
CA VAL A 159 22.75 -4.00 7.99
C VAL A 159 21.37 -4.23 8.60
N GLN A 160 21.02 -5.50 8.81
CA GLN A 160 19.72 -5.90 9.36
C GLN A 160 19.85 -7.11 10.29
N LYS A 161 18.87 -7.30 11.16
CA LYS A 161 18.68 -8.56 11.90
C LYS A 161 17.55 -9.34 11.22
N LYS A 162 17.76 -10.66 11.07
CA LYS A 162 16.74 -11.55 10.50
C LYS A 162 15.52 -11.59 11.40
N GLY A 163 14.35 -11.34 10.83
CA GLY A 163 13.05 -11.50 11.50
C GLY A 163 12.63 -12.96 11.61
N LYS A 164 11.55 -13.21 12.36
CA LYS A 164 10.89 -14.52 12.46
C LYS A 164 9.90 -14.72 11.33
N ASN A 165 9.54 -15.98 11.06
CA ASN A 165 8.57 -16.38 10.06
C ASN A 165 7.16 -16.48 10.67
N PHE A 166 6.18 -15.77 10.09
CA PHE A 166 4.78 -15.88 10.49
C PHE A 166 3.91 -16.15 9.27
N ARG A 167 3.23 -17.30 9.22
CA ARG A 167 2.36 -17.68 8.12
C ARG A 167 0.90 -17.37 8.44
N ILE A 168 0.20 -16.77 7.48
CA ILE A 168 -1.23 -16.47 7.54
C ILE A 168 -1.91 -17.18 6.37
N ASN A 169 -2.64 -18.24 6.66
CA ASN A 169 -3.42 -18.97 5.68
C ASN A 169 -4.85 -18.40 5.63
N VAL A 170 -5.30 -18.01 4.44
CA VAL A 170 -6.69 -17.61 4.20
C VAL A 170 -7.31 -18.60 3.23
N ASN A 171 -8.14 -19.51 3.75
CA ASN A 171 -8.70 -20.63 2.99
C ASN A 171 -10.18 -20.40 2.64
N GLY A 172 -10.65 -21.10 1.61
CA GLY A 172 -12.03 -21.02 1.12
C GLY A 172 -12.18 -20.03 -0.03
N GLN A 173 -13.34 -19.37 -0.10
CA GLN A 173 -13.67 -18.39 -1.14
C GLN A 173 -14.21 -17.10 -0.51
N LEU A 174 -13.93 -15.97 -1.14
CA LEU A 174 -14.49 -14.70 -0.69
C LEU A 174 -15.96 -14.58 -1.12
N PRO A 175 -16.86 -14.16 -0.19
CA PRO A 175 -18.23 -13.82 -0.53
C PRO A 175 -18.33 -12.62 -1.49
N LEU A 176 -19.50 -12.46 -2.10
CA LEU A 176 -19.79 -11.28 -2.94
C LEU A 176 -19.56 -9.99 -2.16
N GLY A 177 -18.96 -9.00 -2.80
CA GLY A 177 -18.68 -7.68 -2.24
C GLY A 177 -17.45 -7.63 -1.32
N VAL A 178 -16.78 -8.75 -1.07
CA VAL A 178 -15.56 -8.85 -0.26
C VAL A 178 -14.33 -8.80 -1.16
N THR A 179 -13.36 -7.97 -0.79
CA THR A 179 -12.13 -7.77 -1.55
C THR A 179 -10.88 -8.05 -0.72
N SER A 180 -9.71 -7.93 -1.33
CA SER A 180 -8.43 -8.03 -0.62
C SER A 180 -8.28 -6.99 0.50
N LYS A 181 -8.93 -5.81 0.38
CA LYS A 181 -8.94 -4.79 1.44
C LYS A 181 -9.63 -5.32 2.70
N ASP A 182 -10.77 -5.99 2.53
CA ASP A 182 -11.51 -6.59 3.65
C ASP A 182 -10.70 -7.73 4.28
N VAL A 183 -10.02 -8.53 3.46
CA VAL A 183 -9.14 -9.62 3.94
C VAL A 183 -8.03 -9.06 4.83
N ILE A 184 -7.31 -8.03 4.37
CA ILE A 184 -6.19 -7.49 5.18
C ILE A 184 -6.70 -6.74 6.42
N LEU A 185 -7.84 -6.05 6.36
CA LEU A 185 -8.47 -5.44 7.53
C LEU A 185 -8.89 -6.51 8.56
N GLN A 186 -9.48 -7.63 8.11
CA GLN A 186 -9.79 -8.78 8.97
C GLN A 186 -8.53 -9.36 9.63
N ILE A 187 -7.43 -9.47 8.89
CA ILE A 187 -6.16 -9.96 9.43
C ILE A 187 -5.66 -9.00 10.52
N ILE A 188 -5.59 -7.70 10.22
CA ILE A 188 -5.10 -6.68 11.17
C ILE A 188 -6.00 -6.64 12.42
N GLY A 189 -7.31 -6.66 12.25
CA GLY A 189 -8.25 -6.71 13.39
C GLY A 189 -8.07 -7.94 14.27
N LYS A 190 -7.67 -9.09 13.67
CA LYS A 190 -7.46 -10.35 14.40
C LYS A 190 -6.14 -10.39 15.15
N ILE A 191 -5.04 -9.89 14.57
CA ILE A 191 -3.71 -10.00 15.17
C ILE A 191 -3.25 -8.72 15.88
N GLY A 192 -3.92 -7.60 15.61
CA GLY A 192 -3.57 -6.28 16.15
C GLY A 192 -2.44 -5.59 15.38
N THR A 193 -2.25 -4.29 15.61
CA THR A 193 -1.20 -3.46 14.99
C THR A 193 0.22 -3.83 15.45
N ALA A 194 0.38 -4.58 16.52
CA ALA A 194 1.66 -5.09 17.02
C ALA A 194 1.85 -6.60 16.77
N GLY A 195 0.85 -7.29 16.21
CA GLY A 195 0.85 -8.76 16.09
C GLY A 195 1.92 -9.34 15.19
N GLY A 196 2.42 -8.54 14.25
CA GLY A 196 3.50 -8.88 13.33
C GLY A 196 4.88 -8.34 13.72
N THR A 197 5.01 -7.68 14.88
CA THR A 197 6.29 -7.07 15.30
C THR A 197 7.39 -8.12 15.43
N GLY A 198 8.51 -7.89 14.73
CA GLY A 198 9.65 -8.83 14.68
C GLY A 198 9.46 -9.97 13.68
N TYR A 199 8.37 -10.00 12.92
CA TYR A 199 8.08 -11.03 11.92
C TYR A 199 8.11 -10.47 10.50
N VAL A 200 8.32 -11.40 9.55
CA VAL A 200 7.93 -11.27 8.15
C VAL A 200 6.71 -12.16 7.95
N LEU A 201 5.62 -11.61 7.40
CA LEU A 201 4.38 -12.33 7.18
C LEU A 201 4.39 -12.99 5.81
N GLU A 202 4.14 -14.31 5.74
CA GLU A 202 3.88 -15.01 4.50
C GLU A 202 2.38 -15.31 4.40
N TYR A 203 1.74 -14.79 3.35
CA TYR A 203 0.33 -15.03 3.09
C TYR A 203 0.16 -16.20 2.12
N ALA A 204 -0.72 -17.13 2.46
CA ALA A 204 -1.00 -18.35 1.70
C ALA A 204 -2.47 -18.76 1.81
N GLY A 205 -2.82 -19.86 1.15
CA GLY A 205 -4.18 -20.42 1.12
C GLY A 205 -4.94 -20.09 -0.16
N ASP A 206 -6.12 -20.71 -0.31
CA ASP A 206 -6.91 -20.67 -1.54
C ASP A 206 -7.31 -19.23 -1.92
N VAL A 207 -7.72 -18.43 -0.94
CA VAL A 207 -8.07 -17.02 -1.15
C VAL A 207 -6.88 -16.27 -1.72
N ILE A 208 -5.71 -16.36 -1.09
CA ILE A 208 -4.52 -15.62 -1.53
C ILE A 208 -4.08 -16.03 -2.93
N THR A 209 -4.14 -17.31 -3.24
CA THR A 209 -3.83 -17.84 -4.57
C THR A 209 -4.83 -17.35 -5.63
N SER A 210 -6.11 -17.21 -5.26
CA SER A 210 -7.16 -16.73 -6.18
C SER A 210 -7.02 -15.24 -6.53
N LEU A 211 -6.42 -14.42 -5.64
CA LEU A 211 -6.27 -12.97 -5.83
C LEU A 211 -5.50 -12.62 -7.11
N THR A 212 -5.87 -11.49 -7.70
CA THR A 212 -5.10 -10.85 -8.78
C THR A 212 -3.81 -10.25 -8.24
N VAL A 213 -2.92 -9.81 -9.11
CA VAL A 213 -1.65 -9.18 -8.72
C VAL A 213 -1.91 -7.89 -7.92
N GLU A 214 -2.85 -7.08 -8.37
CA GLU A 214 -3.26 -5.83 -7.72
C GLU A 214 -3.83 -6.07 -6.32
N GLN A 215 -4.66 -7.10 -6.18
CA GLN A 215 -5.22 -7.50 -4.89
C GLN A 215 -4.15 -8.02 -3.92
N ARG A 216 -3.16 -8.78 -4.42
CA ARG A 216 -2.00 -9.21 -3.62
C ARG A 216 -1.15 -8.01 -3.16
N MET A 217 -0.99 -7.00 -4.02
CA MET A 217 -0.32 -5.76 -3.63
C MET A 217 -1.06 -5.05 -2.49
N THR A 218 -2.38 -5.04 -2.46
CA THR A 218 -3.17 -4.50 -1.34
C THR A 218 -2.89 -5.24 -0.04
N ILE A 219 -2.84 -6.58 -0.05
CA ILE A 219 -2.49 -7.38 1.14
C ILE A 219 -1.10 -7.01 1.65
N CYS A 220 -0.10 -7.06 0.78
CA CYS A 220 1.29 -6.79 1.16
C CYS A 220 1.51 -5.32 1.56
N ASN A 221 0.81 -4.37 0.92
CA ASN A 221 0.86 -2.94 1.25
C ASN A 221 0.53 -2.68 2.72
N MET A 222 -0.54 -3.28 3.22
CA MET A 222 -1.02 -3.06 4.59
C MET A 222 -0.39 -3.99 5.63
N THR A 223 0.59 -4.80 5.27
CA THR A 223 1.32 -5.67 6.22
C THR A 223 2.01 -4.86 7.32
N ILE A 224 2.54 -3.68 6.99
CA ILE A 224 3.17 -2.78 7.96
C ILE A 224 2.18 -2.29 9.04
N GLU A 225 0.89 -2.24 8.72
CA GLU A 225 -0.14 -1.83 9.67
C GLU A 225 -0.41 -2.90 10.76
N ALA A 226 0.03 -4.14 10.52
CA ALA A 226 0.08 -5.19 11.53
C ALA A 226 1.41 -5.19 12.33
N GLY A 227 2.28 -4.20 12.13
CA GLY A 227 3.59 -4.07 12.78
C GLY A 227 4.69 -4.95 12.20
N ALA A 228 4.44 -5.68 11.12
CA ALA A 228 5.42 -6.57 10.51
C ALA A 228 6.43 -5.81 9.63
N ARG A 229 7.63 -6.35 9.49
CA ARG A 229 8.70 -5.76 8.68
C ARG A 229 8.41 -5.82 7.19
N ALA A 230 7.87 -6.94 6.72
CA ALA A 230 7.53 -7.20 5.32
C ALA A 230 6.38 -8.21 5.22
N GLY A 231 5.68 -8.19 4.09
CA GLY A 231 4.71 -9.21 3.70
C GLY A 231 5.18 -9.91 2.44
N LEU A 232 4.96 -11.21 2.32
CA LEU A 232 5.38 -12.03 1.20
C LEU A 232 4.22 -12.88 0.68
N ILE A 233 4.12 -12.97 -0.64
CA ILE A 233 3.29 -13.95 -1.33
C ILE A 233 4.20 -14.68 -2.33
N ALA A 234 4.19 -16.00 -2.33
CA ALA A 234 4.95 -16.77 -3.30
C ALA A 234 4.51 -16.42 -4.73
N PRO A 235 5.45 -16.09 -5.65
CA PRO A 235 5.11 -15.77 -7.02
C PRO A 235 4.58 -17.01 -7.76
N ASP A 236 3.63 -16.79 -8.64
CA ASP A 236 3.01 -17.81 -9.49
C ASP A 236 2.86 -17.30 -10.93
N GLU A 237 2.18 -18.07 -11.77
CA GLU A 237 1.98 -17.72 -13.18
C GLU A 237 1.32 -16.34 -13.37
N LYS A 238 0.45 -15.88 -12.45
CA LYS A 238 -0.15 -14.54 -12.52
C LYS A 238 0.92 -13.44 -12.43
N ILE A 239 1.91 -13.62 -11.54
CA ILE A 239 3.04 -12.68 -11.40
C ILE A 239 3.93 -12.74 -12.64
N PHE A 240 4.19 -13.93 -13.18
CA PHE A 240 5.03 -14.10 -14.36
C PHE A 240 4.37 -13.46 -15.59
N ASP A 241 3.08 -13.68 -15.79
CA ASP A 241 2.31 -13.05 -16.88
C ASP A 241 2.27 -11.54 -16.75
N TYR A 242 2.08 -11.02 -15.52
CA TYR A 242 2.09 -9.57 -15.24
C TYR A 242 3.43 -8.93 -15.62
N LEU A 243 4.55 -9.59 -15.33
CA LEU A 243 5.90 -9.06 -15.59
C LEU A 243 6.35 -9.24 -17.04
N LYS A 244 5.75 -10.17 -17.76
CA LYS A 244 6.16 -10.48 -19.15
C LYS A 244 6.02 -9.28 -20.06
N GLY A 245 7.13 -8.91 -20.70
CA GLY A 245 7.15 -7.79 -21.65
C GLY A 245 7.20 -6.38 -21.02
N LYS A 246 7.20 -6.25 -19.70
CA LYS A 246 7.38 -4.96 -19.05
C LYS A 246 8.74 -4.36 -19.38
N PRO A 247 8.87 -3.00 -19.41
CA PRO A 247 10.09 -2.32 -19.88
C PRO A 247 11.39 -2.77 -19.19
N MET A 248 11.35 -2.97 -17.87
CA MET A 248 12.52 -3.32 -17.03
C MET A 248 12.56 -4.80 -16.64
N SER A 249 11.63 -5.61 -17.12
CA SER A 249 11.68 -7.06 -16.94
C SER A 249 12.78 -7.68 -17.79
N PRO A 250 13.33 -8.83 -17.37
CA PRO A 250 14.28 -9.59 -18.19
C PRO A 250 13.69 -9.91 -19.58
N LYS A 251 14.55 -10.04 -20.60
CA LYS A 251 14.13 -10.29 -21.99
C LYS A 251 14.91 -11.48 -22.58
N GLY A 252 14.30 -12.15 -23.55
CA GLY A 252 14.92 -13.29 -24.25
C GLY A 252 15.38 -14.38 -23.28
N ASP A 253 16.60 -14.87 -23.43
CA ASP A 253 17.16 -15.95 -22.59
C ASP A 253 17.27 -15.56 -21.12
N SER A 254 17.42 -14.27 -20.82
CA SER A 254 17.42 -13.80 -19.43
C SER A 254 16.06 -13.94 -18.79
N TRP A 255 14.96 -13.81 -19.53
CA TRP A 255 13.62 -14.09 -19.07
C TRP A 255 13.43 -15.56 -18.70
N ASN A 256 13.86 -16.47 -19.59
CA ASN A 256 13.73 -17.91 -19.34
C ASN A 256 14.50 -18.32 -18.08
N ARG A 257 15.74 -17.85 -17.91
CA ARG A 257 16.53 -18.12 -16.71
C ARG A 257 15.89 -17.55 -15.45
N ALA A 258 15.36 -16.33 -15.52
CA ALA A 258 14.66 -15.71 -14.40
C ALA A 258 13.42 -16.50 -14.01
N LEU A 259 12.63 -16.94 -15.00
CA LEU A 259 11.43 -17.74 -14.77
C LEU A 259 11.74 -19.09 -14.09
N ASP A 260 12.83 -19.76 -14.49
CA ASP A 260 13.28 -21.00 -13.87
C ASP A 260 13.65 -20.83 -12.39
N GLU A 261 14.24 -19.68 -12.03
CA GLU A 261 14.56 -19.34 -10.64
C GLU A 261 13.31 -18.87 -9.87
N TRP A 262 12.45 -18.06 -10.49
CA TRP A 262 11.24 -17.55 -9.84
C TRP A 262 10.26 -18.66 -9.44
N LYS A 263 10.16 -19.74 -10.23
CA LYS A 263 9.32 -20.92 -9.92
C LYS A 263 9.76 -21.67 -8.65
N LYS A 264 10.98 -21.47 -8.19
CA LYS A 264 11.51 -22.08 -6.96
C LYS A 264 11.17 -21.27 -5.70
N LEU A 265 10.68 -20.02 -5.87
CA LEU A 265 10.42 -19.07 -4.78
C LEU A 265 9.08 -19.35 -4.10
N LYS A 266 9.03 -20.44 -3.36
CA LYS A 266 7.94 -20.81 -2.46
C LYS A 266 8.52 -21.48 -1.22
N SER A 267 7.79 -21.45 -0.13
CA SER A 267 8.15 -22.24 1.05
C SER A 267 8.10 -23.73 0.72
N ASP A 268 9.04 -24.50 1.27
CA ASP A 268 9.03 -25.93 1.17
C ASP A 268 7.82 -26.52 1.91
N ASP A 269 7.32 -27.67 1.48
CA ASP A 269 6.09 -28.24 2.02
C ASP A 269 6.20 -28.59 3.52
N ASP A 270 7.40 -28.91 3.99
CA ASP A 270 7.76 -29.20 5.37
C ASP A 270 8.46 -28.03 6.10
N ALA A 271 8.37 -26.81 5.55
CA ALA A 271 8.92 -25.63 6.20
C ALA A 271 8.19 -25.32 7.51
N VAL A 272 8.97 -24.97 8.54
CA VAL A 272 8.45 -24.63 9.87
C VAL A 272 8.40 -23.12 10.05
N PHE A 273 7.26 -22.62 10.49
CA PHE A 273 7.05 -21.21 10.81
C PHE A 273 7.07 -21.00 12.33
N ASP A 274 7.62 -19.87 12.79
CA ASP A 274 7.63 -19.52 14.23
C ASP A 274 6.20 -19.26 14.74
N LYS A 275 5.31 -18.80 13.86
CA LYS A 275 3.89 -18.57 14.14
C LYS A 275 3.06 -18.86 12.90
N GLU A 276 1.87 -19.43 13.10
CA GLU A 276 0.92 -19.69 12.03
C GLU A 276 -0.52 -19.46 12.51
N ILE A 277 -1.34 -18.87 11.64
CA ILE A 277 -2.79 -18.76 11.85
C ILE A 277 -3.54 -19.09 10.57
N THR A 278 -4.79 -19.53 10.74
CA THR A 278 -5.72 -19.78 9.63
C THR A 278 -6.98 -18.91 9.79
N ILE A 279 -7.45 -18.37 8.69
CA ILE A 279 -8.66 -17.56 8.57
C ILE A 279 -9.56 -18.23 7.53
N ASN A 280 -10.85 -18.34 7.85
CA ASN A 280 -11.86 -18.83 6.93
C ASN A 280 -12.35 -17.68 6.04
N GLY A 281 -11.95 -17.66 4.77
CA GLY A 281 -12.32 -16.64 3.78
C GLY A 281 -13.83 -16.55 3.55
N ASN A 282 -14.57 -17.68 3.66
CA ASN A 282 -16.02 -17.70 3.48
C ASN A 282 -16.79 -16.87 4.53
N GLN A 283 -16.14 -16.53 5.64
CA GLN A 283 -16.75 -15.79 6.75
C GLN A 283 -16.36 -14.31 6.78
N ILE A 284 -15.49 -13.88 5.88
CA ILE A 284 -15.11 -12.47 5.78
C ILE A 284 -16.29 -11.71 5.15
N LEU A 285 -16.63 -10.57 5.73
CA LEU A 285 -17.67 -9.67 5.26
C LEU A 285 -17.04 -8.32 4.87
N PRO A 286 -17.74 -7.44 4.13
CA PRO A 286 -17.27 -6.09 3.88
C PRO A 286 -16.96 -5.36 5.19
N MET A 287 -15.75 -4.79 5.30
CA MET A 287 -15.22 -4.23 6.53
C MET A 287 -15.03 -2.73 6.47
N ILE A 288 -15.10 -2.10 7.63
CA ILE A 288 -14.78 -0.70 7.84
C ILE A 288 -13.89 -0.55 9.08
N THR A 289 -13.07 0.49 9.15
CA THR A 289 -12.52 0.94 10.43
C THR A 289 -13.49 1.94 11.07
N TRP A 290 -13.79 1.74 12.37
CA TRP A 290 -14.66 2.64 13.13
C TRP A 290 -13.87 3.64 13.98
N GLY A 291 -12.62 3.31 14.37
CA GLY A 291 -11.79 4.08 15.26
C GLY A 291 -10.58 4.73 14.58
N THR A 292 -9.53 4.96 15.36
CA THR A 292 -8.32 5.72 14.97
C THR A 292 -7.12 4.83 14.67
N SER A 293 -7.33 3.51 14.58
CA SER A 293 -6.32 2.51 14.27
C SER A 293 -6.82 1.57 13.18
N PRO A 294 -5.95 1.03 12.29
CA PRO A 294 -6.34 -0.01 11.33
C PRO A 294 -6.82 -1.32 11.97
N GLU A 295 -6.58 -1.54 13.27
CA GLU A 295 -7.14 -2.69 14.02
C GLU A 295 -8.54 -2.43 14.56
N ASP A 296 -8.99 -1.17 14.61
CA ASP A 296 -10.34 -0.79 15.03
C ASP A 296 -11.35 -1.09 13.92
N VAL A 297 -11.52 -2.37 13.57
CA VAL A 297 -12.38 -2.83 12.48
C VAL A 297 -13.66 -3.48 12.96
N ILE A 298 -14.71 -3.31 12.16
CA ILE A 298 -15.98 -4.05 12.26
C ILE A 298 -16.48 -4.39 10.86
N THR A 299 -17.37 -5.36 10.77
CA THR A 299 -18.09 -5.60 9.52
C THR A 299 -19.23 -4.57 9.36
N ILE A 300 -19.63 -4.31 8.12
CA ILE A 300 -20.61 -3.25 7.80
C ILE A 300 -22.00 -3.47 8.46
N ASP A 301 -22.34 -4.70 8.82
CA ASP A 301 -23.58 -5.08 9.49
C ASP A 301 -23.49 -5.02 11.03
N GLN A 302 -22.34 -4.67 11.58
CA GLN A 302 -22.11 -4.55 13.02
C GLN A 302 -22.35 -3.13 13.54
N LYS A 303 -22.24 -2.99 14.84
CA LYS A 303 -22.32 -1.73 15.57
C LYS A 303 -20.97 -1.32 16.12
N VAL A 304 -20.76 -0.02 16.21
CA VAL A 304 -19.61 0.58 16.88
C VAL A 304 -19.49 0.04 18.31
N PRO A 305 -18.31 -0.38 18.77
CA PRO A 305 -18.14 -0.98 20.08
C PRO A 305 -18.60 -0.08 21.24
N ASN A 306 -19.16 -0.72 22.26
CA ASN A 306 -19.55 -0.06 23.50
C ASN A 306 -18.49 -0.34 24.57
N PRO A 307 -17.78 0.70 25.09
CA PRO A 307 -16.73 0.52 26.10
C PRO A 307 -17.23 -0.11 27.40
N ARG A 308 -18.56 -0.05 27.68
CA ARG A 308 -19.14 -0.71 28.85
C ARG A 308 -19.11 -2.24 28.75
N ASN A 309 -18.96 -2.79 27.54
CA ASN A 309 -18.90 -4.23 27.31
C ASN A 309 -17.47 -4.77 27.36
N GLU A 310 -16.47 -3.89 27.49
CA GLU A 310 -15.06 -4.26 27.58
C GLU A 310 -14.64 -4.39 29.05
N THR A 311 -13.94 -5.48 29.35
CA THR A 311 -13.46 -5.79 30.71
C THR A 311 -12.03 -5.34 30.95
N ASP A 312 -11.25 -5.18 29.89
CA ASP A 312 -9.89 -4.67 29.92
C ASP A 312 -9.91 -3.13 29.94
N GLU A 313 -9.44 -2.53 31.02
CA GLU A 313 -9.46 -1.08 31.21
C GLU A 313 -8.64 -0.31 30.16
N ASP A 314 -7.52 -0.86 29.68
CA ASP A 314 -6.71 -0.19 28.63
C ASP A 314 -7.45 -0.17 27.31
N LYS A 315 -8.09 -1.28 26.93
CA LYS A 315 -8.94 -1.36 25.74
C LYS A 315 -10.16 -0.47 25.86
N LYS A 316 -10.81 -0.45 27.01
CA LYS A 316 -11.96 0.43 27.29
C LYS A 316 -11.58 1.90 27.10
N ASN A 317 -10.46 2.35 27.69
CA ASN A 317 -9.94 3.70 27.54
C ASN A 317 -9.59 4.01 26.06
N SER A 318 -9.04 3.04 25.34
CA SER A 318 -8.75 3.17 23.90
C SER A 318 -10.02 3.37 23.08
N ILE A 319 -11.07 2.56 23.35
CA ILE A 319 -12.37 2.69 22.69
C ILE A 319 -12.99 4.07 22.98
N GLU A 320 -12.99 4.52 24.24
CA GLU A 320 -13.52 5.82 24.62
C GLU A 320 -12.80 6.99 23.90
N ARG A 321 -11.47 6.92 23.80
CA ARG A 321 -10.67 7.91 23.08
C ARG A 321 -10.99 7.92 21.59
N SER A 322 -11.05 6.75 20.96
CA SER A 322 -11.38 6.60 19.53
C SER A 322 -12.79 7.10 19.24
N LEU A 323 -13.79 6.75 20.05
CA LEU A 323 -15.15 7.26 19.93
C LEU A 323 -15.23 8.79 20.02
N LYS A 324 -14.52 9.36 21.00
CA LYS A 324 -14.46 10.83 21.18
C LYS A 324 -13.85 11.50 19.96
N TYR A 325 -12.71 11.03 19.46
CA TYR A 325 -12.05 11.63 18.30
C TYR A 325 -12.90 11.47 17.04
N MET A 326 -13.41 10.27 16.80
CA MET A 326 -14.25 9.96 15.64
C MET A 326 -15.67 10.56 15.75
N GLY A 327 -16.08 11.11 16.90
CA GLY A 327 -17.41 11.68 17.12
C GLY A 327 -18.51 10.63 16.91
N LEU A 328 -18.28 9.39 17.34
CA LEU A 328 -19.22 8.29 17.25
C LEU A 328 -19.84 7.98 18.60
N LYS A 329 -21.01 7.34 18.57
CA LYS A 329 -21.70 6.87 19.77
C LYS A 329 -21.53 5.36 19.92
N PRO A 330 -21.39 4.83 21.15
CA PRO A 330 -21.48 3.40 21.37
C PRO A 330 -22.78 2.82 20.81
N ASP A 331 -22.71 1.58 20.32
CA ASP A 331 -23.84 0.83 19.74
C ASP A 331 -24.49 1.46 18.49
N MET A 332 -23.88 2.51 17.90
CA MET A 332 -24.31 3.09 16.63
C MET A 332 -24.10 2.08 15.50
N ALA A 333 -25.09 1.86 14.64
CA ALA A 333 -24.90 1.00 13.48
C ALA A 333 -23.83 1.59 12.53
N ALA A 334 -23.00 0.74 11.93
CA ALA A 334 -21.99 1.18 10.99
C ALA A 334 -22.61 1.97 9.81
N THR A 335 -23.78 1.55 9.35
CA THR A 335 -24.54 2.21 8.27
C THR A 335 -25.16 3.57 8.65
N ASP A 336 -25.19 3.92 9.94
CA ASP A 336 -25.66 5.25 10.39
C ASP A 336 -24.51 6.30 10.37
N ILE A 337 -23.29 5.89 10.08
CA ILE A 337 -22.13 6.78 10.06
C ILE A 337 -22.16 7.62 8.77
N LYS A 338 -22.48 8.90 8.91
CA LYS A 338 -22.50 9.87 7.79
C LYS A 338 -21.10 10.16 7.28
N ILE A 339 -20.98 10.36 5.98
CA ILE A 339 -19.71 10.64 5.27
C ILE A 339 -19.80 12.00 4.60
N ASP A 340 -18.81 12.86 4.81
CA ASP A 340 -18.69 14.17 4.19
C ASP A 340 -17.82 14.11 2.92
N LYS A 341 -16.81 13.21 2.92
CA LYS A 341 -15.85 13.09 1.83
C LYS A 341 -15.55 11.63 1.48
N VAL A 342 -15.27 11.38 0.21
CA VAL A 342 -14.79 10.07 -0.27
C VAL A 342 -13.49 10.24 -1.01
N PHE A 343 -12.51 9.38 -0.68
CA PHE A 343 -11.23 9.31 -1.35
C PHE A 343 -10.98 7.90 -1.89
N ILE A 344 -10.82 7.80 -3.22
CA ILE A 344 -10.38 6.57 -3.91
C ILE A 344 -9.01 6.82 -4.50
N GLY A 345 -8.00 6.06 -4.08
CA GLY A 345 -6.62 6.26 -4.48
C GLY A 345 -5.63 5.59 -3.53
N SER A 346 -4.42 6.17 -3.40
CA SER A 346 -3.32 5.65 -2.57
C SER A 346 -2.56 4.49 -3.23
N CYS A 347 -1.37 4.20 -2.72
CA CYS A 347 -0.61 2.99 -3.09
C CYS A 347 -1.36 1.69 -2.76
N THR A 348 -2.36 1.76 -1.89
CA THR A 348 -3.19 0.61 -1.50
C THR A 348 -4.20 0.25 -2.57
N ASN A 349 -5.00 1.24 -3.04
CA ASN A 349 -6.14 1.02 -3.93
C ASN A 349 -6.29 2.14 -4.99
N GLY A 350 -5.20 2.50 -5.68
CA GLY A 350 -5.21 3.44 -6.80
C GLY A 350 -4.86 2.79 -8.14
N ARG A 351 -4.95 1.46 -8.26
CA ARG A 351 -4.62 0.71 -9.48
C ARG A 351 -5.84 0.54 -10.36
N ILE A 352 -5.64 0.11 -11.60
CA ILE A 352 -6.72 0.01 -12.59
C ILE A 352 -7.89 -0.87 -12.12
N GLU A 353 -7.62 -1.99 -11.44
CA GLU A 353 -8.67 -2.89 -10.95
C GLU A 353 -9.50 -2.24 -9.84
N ASP A 354 -8.88 -1.46 -8.96
CA ASP A 354 -9.55 -0.70 -7.90
C ASP A 354 -10.52 0.32 -8.50
N LEU A 355 -10.09 1.02 -9.57
CA LEU A 355 -10.92 1.98 -10.28
C LEU A 355 -12.09 1.31 -11.01
N ARG A 356 -11.85 0.15 -11.64
CA ARG A 356 -12.90 -0.65 -12.27
C ARG A 356 -13.95 -1.12 -11.26
N GLU A 357 -13.52 -1.57 -10.10
CA GLU A 357 -14.41 -2.01 -9.01
C GLU A 357 -15.33 -0.86 -8.56
N ALA A 358 -14.76 0.29 -8.25
CA ALA A 358 -15.53 1.46 -7.83
C ALA A 358 -16.45 1.95 -8.95
N ALA A 359 -15.97 2.03 -10.20
CA ALA A 359 -16.75 2.46 -11.36
C ALA A 359 -17.94 1.54 -11.63
N LYS A 360 -17.81 0.23 -11.41
CA LYS A 360 -18.92 -0.73 -11.53
C LYS A 360 -20.08 -0.38 -10.59
N ILE A 361 -19.78 0.03 -9.35
CA ILE A 361 -20.78 0.44 -8.37
C ILE A 361 -21.41 1.80 -8.73
N LEU A 362 -20.62 2.73 -9.26
CA LEU A 362 -21.03 4.10 -9.61
C LEU A 362 -21.82 4.21 -10.91
N LYS A 363 -21.73 3.21 -11.79
CA LYS A 363 -22.35 3.25 -13.10
C LYS A 363 -23.84 3.61 -13.01
N ASP A 364 -24.25 4.64 -13.79
CA ASP A 364 -25.61 5.16 -13.85
C ASP A 364 -26.18 5.70 -12.52
N LYS A 365 -25.30 5.99 -11.54
CA LYS A 365 -25.68 6.53 -10.22
C LYS A 365 -25.00 7.88 -9.97
N LYS A 366 -25.59 8.66 -9.08
CA LYS A 366 -25.03 9.93 -8.58
C LYS A 366 -24.62 9.79 -7.13
N ILE A 367 -23.55 10.50 -6.77
CA ILE A 367 -23.18 10.62 -5.35
C ILE A 367 -24.19 11.53 -4.62
N SER A 368 -24.25 11.35 -3.31
CA SER A 368 -25.08 12.19 -2.44
C SER A 368 -24.63 13.66 -2.51
N THR A 369 -25.58 14.58 -2.54
CA THR A 369 -25.34 16.02 -2.77
C THR A 369 -24.50 16.71 -1.71
N HIS A 370 -24.36 16.11 -0.52
CA HIS A 370 -23.51 16.64 0.56
C HIS A 370 -22.12 16.01 0.59
N VAL A 371 -21.84 15.00 -0.24
CA VAL A 371 -20.55 14.32 -0.29
C VAL A 371 -19.66 14.96 -1.34
N GLU A 372 -18.44 15.32 -0.95
CA GLU A 372 -17.36 15.63 -1.87
C GLU A 372 -16.54 14.36 -2.15
N ALA A 373 -16.41 13.96 -3.39
CA ALA A 373 -15.72 12.74 -3.75
C ALA A 373 -14.60 12.99 -4.75
N MET A 374 -13.45 12.36 -4.53
CA MET A 374 -12.32 12.41 -5.45
C MET A 374 -11.76 11.02 -5.74
N VAL A 375 -11.28 10.84 -6.96
CA VAL A 375 -10.54 9.65 -7.38
C VAL A 375 -9.19 10.06 -7.96
N VAL A 376 -8.14 9.44 -7.45
CA VAL A 376 -6.75 9.74 -7.79
C VAL A 376 -6.10 8.46 -8.35
N PRO A 377 -5.92 8.35 -9.67
CA PRO A 377 -5.19 7.25 -10.27
C PRO A 377 -3.78 7.14 -9.69
N GLY A 378 -3.30 5.92 -9.49
CA GLY A 378 -2.00 5.69 -8.84
C GLY A 378 -0.79 6.03 -9.69
N SER A 379 -0.95 6.10 -11.03
CA SER A 379 0.09 6.51 -11.97
C SER A 379 -0.52 7.12 -13.23
N GLY A 380 0.30 7.80 -14.04
CA GLY A 380 -0.11 8.31 -15.34
C GLY A 380 -0.51 7.18 -16.30
N LEU A 381 0.10 6.00 -16.19
CA LEU A 381 -0.28 4.83 -16.98
C LEU A 381 -1.64 4.27 -16.57
N VAL A 382 -1.93 4.21 -15.26
CA VAL A 382 -3.27 3.85 -14.76
C VAL A 382 -4.30 4.87 -15.23
N LYS A 383 -3.98 6.17 -15.18
CA LYS A 383 -4.86 7.24 -15.64
C LYS A 383 -5.18 7.08 -17.12
N GLU A 384 -4.14 6.94 -17.97
CA GLU A 384 -4.28 6.73 -19.41
C GLU A 384 -5.17 5.51 -19.73
N GLN A 385 -4.92 4.39 -19.05
CA GLN A 385 -5.72 3.18 -19.22
C GLN A 385 -7.18 3.39 -18.78
N ALA A 386 -7.40 4.02 -17.63
CA ALA A 386 -8.75 4.29 -17.13
C ALA A 386 -9.54 5.20 -18.07
N GLU A 387 -8.90 6.20 -18.66
CA GLU A 387 -9.51 7.10 -19.65
C GLU A 387 -9.81 6.37 -20.98
N GLN A 388 -8.93 5.48 -21.44
CA GLN A 388 -9.18 4.61 -22.61
C GLN A 388 -10.37 3.67 -22.39
N GLU A 389 -10.56 3.18 -21.17
CA GLU A 389 -11.69 2.34 -20.77
C GLU A 389 -12.98 3.16 -20.49
N GLY A 390 -12.88 4.50 -20.44
CA GLY A 390 -14.00 5.40 -20.14
C GLY A 390 -14.40 5.44 -18.67
N LEU A 391 -13.54 4.97 -17.75
CA LEU A 391 -13.82 5.01 -16.31
C LEU A 391 -13.88 6.43 -15.78
N ASP A 392 -13.05 7.34 -16.30
CA ASP A 392 -13.07 8.78 -16.01
C ASP A 392 -14.47 9.38 -16.20
N LYS A 393 -15.14 9.02 -17.31
CA LYS A 393 -16.50 9.49 -17.62
C LYS A 393 -17.51 8.99 -16.58
N ILE A 394 -17.39 7.75 -16.13
CA ILE A 394 -18.27 7.21 -15.08
C ILE A 394 -18.08 7.98 -13.77
N PHE A 395 -16.82 8.20 -13.33
CA PHE A 395 -16.53 8.96 -12.11
C PHE A 395 -17.04 10.40 -12.20
N ILE A 396 -16.72 11.13 -13.28
CA ILE A 396 -17.16 12.52 -13.50
C ILE A 396 -18.68 12.60 -13.56
N GLN A 397 -19.33 11.72 -14.31
CA GLN A 397 -20.79 11.67 -14.41
C GLN A 397 -21.44 11.39 -13.06
N SER A 398 -20.83 10.57 -12.22
CA SER A 398 -21.33 10.29 -10.87
C SER A 398 -21.13 11.46 -9.90
N GLY A 399 -20.22 12.39 -10.20
CA GLY A 399 -19.95 13.59 -9.39
C GLY A 399 -18.61 13.55 -8.65
N PHE A 400 -17.70 12.64 -9.02
CA PHE A 400 -16.33 12.62 -8.50
C PHE A 400 -15.43 13.62 -9.23
N ASP A 401 -14.50 14.21 -8.51
CA ASP A 401 -13.34 14.90 -9.08
C ASP A 401 -12.33 13.86 -9.62
N TRP A 402 -12.08 13.89 -10.93
CA TRP A 402 -11.04 13.11 -11.59
C TRP A 402 -9.71 13.84 -11.50
N ARG A 403 -8.72 13.22 -10.84
CA ARG A 403 -7.48 13.89 -10.44
C ARG A 403 -6.25 13.42 -11.22
N GLU A 404 -5.16 14.18 -11.11
CA GLU A 404 -3.83 13.77 -11.55
C GLU A 404 -3.18 12.78 -10.58
N PRO A 405 -2.27 11.88 -11.07
CA PRO A 405 -1.67 10.82 -10.25
C PRO A 405 -0.81 11.33 -9.08
N GLY A 406 -0.88 10.69 -7.93
CA GLY A 406 -0.05 11.00 -6.77
C GLY A 406 -0.59 10.39 -5.48
N CYS A 407 0.12 10.57 -4.38
CA CYS A 407 -0.29 10.07 -3.06
C CYS A 407 -1.52 10.82 -2.50
N SER A 408 -1.72 12.10 -2.87
CA SER A 408 -2.90 12.89 -2.51
C SER A 408 -3.20 12.85 -0.99
N MET A 409 -4.47 12.59 -0.65
CA MET A 409 -4.93 12.52 0.74
C MET A 409 -4.32 11.37 1.56
N CYS A 410 -3.61 10.42 0.97
CA CYS A 410 -3.05 9.29 1.74
C CYS A 410 -2.14 9.77 2.89
N LEU A 411 -1.36 10.83 2.67
CA LEU A 411 -0.49 11.45 3.67
C LEU A 411 -0.81 12.93 3.92
N ALA A 412 -1.64 13.54 3.07
CA ALA A 412 -2.02 14.95 3.15
C ALA A 412 -0.82 15.94 3.13
N MET A 413 0.24 15.62 2.40
CA MET A 413 1.40 16.49 2.20
C MET A 413 1.19 17.53 1.11
N ASN A 414 0.14 17.42 0.32
CA ASN A 414 -0.28 18.40 -0.69
C ASN A 414 -1.55 19.15 -0.25
N ALA A 415 -2.24 19.80 -1.20
CA ALA A 415 -3.46 20.54 -0.91
C ALA A 415 -4.68 19.68 -0.56
N ASP A 416 -4.63 18.38 -0.87
CA ASP A 416 -5.73 17.46 -0.62
C ASP A 416 -5.74 17.04 0.86
N LYS A 417 -6.60 17.68 1.65
CA LYS A 417 -6.68 17.48 3.10
C LYS A 417 -8.12 17.49 3.59
N LEU A 418 -8.38 16.76 4.68
CA LEU A 418 -9.61 16.89 5.45
C LEU A 418 -9.55 18.15 6.33
N LYS A 419 -10.68 18.79 6.47
CA LYS A 419 -10.92 19.82 7.50
C LYS A 419 -11.16 19.13 8.85
N PRO A 420 -10.99 19.88 9.97
CA PRO A 420 -11.33 19.36 11.28
C PRO A 420 -12.78 18.81 11.31
N GLU A 421 -12.95 17.63 11.91
CA GLU A 421 -14.20 16.87 12.04
C GLU A 421 -14.80 16.34 10.74
N GLU A 422 -14.28 16.72 9.57
CA GLU A 422 -14.70 16.18 8.29
C GLU A 422 -14.43 14.66 8.22
N ARG A 423 -15.42 13.90 7.81
CA ARG A 423 -15.40 12.43 7.83
C ARG A 423 -15.25 11.86 6.43
N CYS A 424 -14.25 11.02 6.25
CA CYS A 424 -13.90 10.44 4.96
C CYS A 424 -14.04 8.91 4.96
N ALA A 425 -14.74 8.36 3.96
CA ALA A 425 -14.57 6.97 3.55
C ALA A 425 -13.39 6.90 2.57
N SER A 426 -12.34 6.17 2.92
CA SER A 426 -11.04 6.24 2.25
C SER A 426 -10.49 4.86 1.91
N THR A 427 -9.97 4.71 0.70
CA THR A 427 -9.25 3.50 0.29
C THR A 427 -7.76 3.54 0.65
N SER A 428 -7.30 4.52 1.41
CA SER A 428 -5.93 4.59 1.93
C SER A 428 -5.62 3.46 2.92
N ASN A 429 -4.44 3.47 3.50
CA ASN A 429 -3.92 2.39 4.36
C ASN A 429 -3.91 2.73 5.84
N ARG A 430 -3.98 4.00 6.22
CA ARG A 430 -3.88 4.48 7.62
C ARG A 430 -4.97 5.47 7.95
N ASN A 431 -5.47 5.39 9.19
CA ASN A 431 -6.54 6.25 9.70
C ASN A 431 -6.27 6.83 11.09
N PHE A 432 -5.01 6.86 11.53
CA PHE A 432 -4.70 7.47 12.82
C PHE A 432 -5.00 8.98 12.83
N GLU A 433 -5.13 9.54 14.01
CA GLU A 433 -5.50 10.93 14.25
C GLU A 433 -4.67 11.91 13.39
N GLY A 434 -5.33 12.71 12.57
CA GLY A 434 -4.70 13.72 11.71
C GLY A 434 -4.04 13.20 10.43
N ARG A 435 -4.08 11.90 10.12
CA ARG A 435 -3.41 11.31 8.94
C ARG A 435 -3.77 11.98 7.62
N GLN A 436 -5.06 12.23 7.39
CA GLN A 436 -5.56 12.87 6.16
C GLN A 436 -5.86 14.36 6.33
N GLY A 437 -5.42 14.96 7.44
CA GLY A 437 -5.65 16.37 7.80
C GLY A 437 -5.91 16.49 9.30
N ARG A 438 -5.45 17.59 9.90
CA ARG A 438 -5.58 17.81 11.34
C ARG A 438 -7.05 17.80 11.79
N GLY A 439 -7.39 16.87 12.70
CA GLY A 439 -8.75 16.70 13.20
C GLY A 439 -9.70 15.98 12.21
N GLY A 440 -9.21 15.54 11.06
CA GLY A 440 -9.98 14.75 10.09
C GLY A 440 -10.25 13.35 10.61
N ARG A 441 -11.39 12.77 10.24
CA ARG A 441 -11.91 11.47 10.67
C ARG A 441 -11.95 10.52 9.49
N THR A 442 -11.14 9.46 9.51
CA THR A 442 -10.98 8.55 8.37
C THR A 442 -11.47 7.16 8.71
N HIS A 443 -12.33 6.61 7.83
CA HIS A 443 -12.73 5.22 7.81
C HIS A 443 -12.08 4.52 6.63
N LEU A 444 -11.28 3.49 6.88
CA LEU A 444 -10.69 2.66 5.82
C LEU A 444 -11.74 1.69 5.29
N VAL A 445 -11.87 1.65 3.98
CA VAL A 445 -12.85 0.83 3.27
C VAL A 445 -12.28 0.32 1.95
N SER A 446 -12.91 -0.69 1.33
CA SER A 446 -12.58 -1.11 -0.04
C SER A 446 -13.07 -0.11 -1.09
N PRO A 447 -12.57 -0.16 -2.35
CA PRO A 447 -13.01 0.73 -3.42
C PRO A 447 -14.53 0.68 -3.67
N GLY A 448 -15.11 -0.51 -3.66
CA GLY A 448 -16.55 -0.69 -3.80
C GLY A 448 -17.34 -0.08 -2.64
N MET A 449 -16.87 -0.27 -1.41
CA MET A 449 -17.47 0.34 -0.20
C MET A 449 -17.35 1.87 -0.22
N ALA A 450 -16.23 2.43 -0.71
CA ALA A 450 -16.08 3.87 -0.87
C ALA A 450 -17.08 4.43 -1.89
N ALA A 451 -17.29 3.74 -3.02
CA ALA A 451 -18.29 4.11 -4.02
C ALA A 451 -19.72 4.02 -3.47
N ALA A 452 -20.05 2.97 -2.72
CA ALA A 452 -21.34 2.81 -2.04
C ALA A 452 -21.58 3.94 -1.04
N ALA A 453 -20.57 4.29 -0.23
CA ALA A 453 -20.64 5.40 0.71
C ALA A 453 -20.84 6.76 0.02
N ALA A 454 -20.23 6.99 -1.14
CA ALA A 454 -20.43 8.19 -1.91
C ALA A 454 -21.89 8.35 -2.39
N ILE A 455 -22.49 7.26 -2.85
CA ILE A 455 -23.90 7.26 -3.31
C ILE A 455 -24.86 7.49 -2.14
N SER A 456 -24.66 6.77 -1.04
CA SER A 456 -25.59 6.79 0.12
C SER A 456 -25.41 8.03 1.01
N GLY A 457 -24.22 8.62 1.03
CA GLY A 457 -23.87 9.68 1.99
C GLY A 457 -23.57 9.17 3.40
N ASN A 458 -23.63 7.88 3.60
CA ASN A 458 -23.28 7.15 4.83
C ASN A 458 -22.38 5.97 4.44
N LEU A 459 -21.69 5.35 5.42
CA LEU A 459 -21.13 4.02 5.19
C LEU A 459 -22.26 3.06 4.82
N GLU A 460 -22.08 2.28 3.75
CA GLU A 460 -23.15 1.44 3.23
C GLU A 460 -22.59 0.11 2.73
N ASP A 461 -23.41 -0.92 2.81
CA ASP A 461 -23.06 -2.26 2.33
C ASP A 461 -23.02 -2.29 0.79
N VAL A 462 -21.83 -2.51 0.25
CA VAL A 462 -21.61 -2.56 -1.21
C VAL A 462 -22.46 -3.64 -1.89
N ARG A 463 -22.82 -4.71 -1.18
CA ARG A 463 -23.65 -5.82 -1.70
C ARG A 463 -25.05 -5.37 -2.15
N LYS A 464 -25.55 -4.26 -1.63
CA LYS A 464 -26.82 -3.64 -2.07
C LYS A 464 -26.75 -3.01 -3.46
N PHE A 465 -25.55 -2.82 -4.01
CA PHE A 465 -25.27 -2.21 -5.30
C PHE A 465 -24.73 -3.19 -6.34
N GLN A 466 -24.63 -4.46 -5.98
CA GLN A 466 -24.16 -5.54 -6.85
C GLN A 466 -25.36 -6.43 -7.17
N ASP A 467 -25.76 -6.45 -8.45
CA ASP A 467 -26.78 -7.36 -8.99
C ASP A 467 -26.20 -8.77 -9.17
#